data_cd9da76697d6df32c222b1e426894cf0
#
_entry.id   cd9da76697d6df32c222b1e426894cf0
#
_cell.length_a   1.000
_cell.length_b   1.000
_cell.length_c   1.000
_cell.angle_alpha   90.00
_cell.angle_beta   90.00
_cell.angle_gamma   90.00
#
_symmetry.space_group_name_H-M   'P 1'
#
loop_
_entity.id
_entity.type
_entity.pdbx_description
1 polymer ?
#
loop_
_entity_poly.entity_id
_entity_poly.type
_entity_poly.pdbx_seq_one_letter_code
_entity_poly.pdbx_strand_id
1 'polypeptide(L)'
;MRKSVKIPRIIKINEIDGFRVFCAFNNGEHRIIDFKTLFKKWDYQSDDFRSRLLDQKEFAKFNLHEGTLQWPNLIQKTKLSNGLEFEVMFDLDPVVLYEESVLDDKRNKSYQIGNLIKNARLEAGLSQEELAKRSGTTKNYISRIENNRSDLELGTLIKIIEIGLGKKLKIGIG
;
A
#
# COMPACT_ATOMS: atom_id res chain seq x y z
N MET A 1 -17.15 -8.57 16.02
CA MET A 1 -17.19 -8.46 14.53
C MET A 1 -15.87 -8.96 13.96
N ARG A 2 -15.87 -9.98 13.12
CA ARG A 2 -14.67 -10.37 12.37
C ARG A 2 -14.34 -9.23 11.40
N LYS A 3 -13.15 -8.62 11.52
CA LYS A 3 -12.65 -7.71 10.47
C LYS A 3 -12.59 -8.52 9.17
N SER A 4 -13.37 -8.14 8.16
CA SER A 4 -13.20 -8.72 6.84
C SER A 4 -11.81 -8.37 6.37
N VAL A 5 -10.99 -9.37 6.14
CA VAL A 5 -9.67 -9.18 5.53
C VAL A 5 -9.91 -8.67 4.12
N LYS A 6 -9.68 -7.38 3.90
CA LYS A 6 -9.78 -6.80 2.56
C LYS A 6 -8.63 -7.37 1.73
N ILE A 7 -8.95 -8.02 0.64
CA ILE A 7 -7.96 -8.48 -0.34
C ILE A 7 -7.17 -7.27 -0.83
N PRO A 8 -5.83 -7.28 -0.77
CA PRO A 8 -5.00 -6.20 -1.29
C PRO A 8 -5.28 -6.00 -2.79
N ARG A 9 -5.42 -4.75 -3.21
CA ARG A 9 -5.61 -4.39 -4.63
C ARG A 9 -4.84 -3.12 -4.94
N ILE A 10 -4.17 -3.08 -6.07
CA ILE A 10 -3.52 -1.88 -6.58
C ILE A 10 -4.62 -0.92 -7.05
N ILE A 11 -4.63 0.29 -6.53
CA ILE A 11 -5.59 1.33 -6.91
C ILE A 11 -4.96 2.39 -7.82
N LYS A 12 -3.63 2.49 -7.82
CA LYS A 12 -2.91 3.48 -8.62
C LYS A 12 -1.47 3.04 -8.88
N ILE A 13 -1.02 3.24 -10.12
CA ILE A 13 0.41 3.22 -10.46
C ILE A 13 0.92 4.66 -10.32
N ASN A 14 1.93 4.86 -9.48
CA ASN A 14 2.53 6.17 -9.24
C ASN A 14 3.68 6.45 -10.20
N GLU A 15 4.51 5.43 -10.45
CA GLU A 15 5.73 5.55 -11.26
C GLU A 15 6.19 4.18 -11.71
N ILE A 16 6.90 4.12 -12.84
CA ILE A 16 7.57 2.92 -13.36
C ILE A 16 9.02 3.30 -13.63
N ASP A 17 9.96 2.56 -13.02
CA ASP A 17 11.40 2.73 -13.24
C ASP A 17 12.02 1.37 -13.59
N GLY A 18 12.21 1.13 -14.88
CA GLY A 18 12.67 -0.15 -15.38
C GLY A 18 11.70 -1.28 -15.05
N PHE A 19 12.12 -2.19 -14.19
CA PHE A 19 11.32 -3.30 -13.68
C PHE A 19 10.73 -3.02 -12.28
N ARG A 20 10.84 -1.80 -11.77
CA ARG A 20 10.23 -1.40 -10.51
C ARG A 20 8.93 -0.65 -10.75
N VAL A 21 7.87 -1.12 -10.12
CA VAL A 21 6.55 -0.49 -10.17
C VAL A 21 6.24 0.09 -8.80
N PHE A 22 6.08 1.41 -8.74
CA PHE A 22 5.65 2.15 -7.55
C PHE A 22 4.15 2.30 -7.60
N CYS A 23 3.45 1.77 -6.62
CA CYS A 23 1.98 1.73 -6.63
C CYS A 23 1.38 2.03 -5.25
N ALA A 24 0.10 2.38 -5.25
CA ALA A 24 -0.70 2.50 -4.04
C ALA A 24 -1.70 1.35 -3.98
N PHE A 25 -1.85 0.75 -2.80
CA PHE A 25 -2.83 -0.29 -2.52
C PHE A 25 -4.08 0.27 -1.83
N ASN A 26 -5.18 -0.48 -1.88
CA ASN A 26 -6.47 -0.11 -1.31
C ASN A 26 -6.50 0.03 0.23
N ASN A 27 -5.42 -0.35 0.91
CA ASN A 27 -5.20 -0.11 2.34
C ASN A 27 -4.50 1.23 2.63
N GLY A 28 -4.19 2.03 1.57
CA GLY A 28 -3.51 3.32 1.67
C GLY A 28 -1.99 3.24 1.66
N GLU A 29 -1.39 2.06 1.61
CA GLU A 29 0.06 1.91 1.53
C GLU A 29 0.59 2.18 0.13
N HIS A 30 1.65 2.97 0.04
CA HIS A 30 2.50 3.06 -1.14
C HIS A 30 3.60 2.00 -1.06
N ARG A 31 3.73 1.20 -2.12
CA ARG A 31 4.67 0.07 -2.15
C ARG A 31 5.44 0.03 -3.47
N ILE A 32 6.58 -0.65 -3.43
CA ILE A 32 7.46 -0.86 -4.57
C ILE A 32 7.49 -2.36 -4.86
N ILE A 33 7.17 -2.73 -6.09
CA ILE A 33 7.29 -4.10 -6.60
C ILE A 33 8.53 -4.15 -7.49
N ASP A 34 9.54 -4.93 -7.10
CA ASP A 34 10.76 -5.15 -7.89
C ASP A 34 10.64 -6.43 -8.70
N PHE A 35 10.18 -6.30 -9.93
CA PHE A 35 9.99 -7.43 -10.82
C PHE A 35 11.29 -8.12 -11.26
N LYS A 36 12.42 -7.41 -11.24
CA LYS A 36 13.71 -8.04 -11.55
C LYS A 36 14.06 -9.10 -10.51
N THR A 37 13.77 -8.83 -9.25
CA THR A 37 13.94 -9.79 -8.14
C THR A 37 12.89 -10.91 -8.24
N LEU A 38 11.64 -10.58 -8.55
CA LEU A 38 10.56 -11.57 -8.65
C LEU A 38 10.76 -12.55 -9.79
N PHE A 39 11.14 -12.08 -10.97
CA PHE A 39 11.39 -12.95 -12.13
C PHE A 39 12.49 -13.96 -11.86
N LYS A 40 13.54 -13.58 -11.10
CA LYS A 40 14.58 -14.50 -10.63
C LYS A 40 14.03 -15.52 -9.64
N LYS A 41 13.22 -15.06 -8.67
CA LYS A 41 12.61 -15.92 -7.66
C LYS A 41 11.64 -16.94 -8.27
N TRP A 42 10.89 -16.53 -9.31
CA TRP A 42 9.90 -17.36 -9.99
C TRP A 42 10.52 -18.21 -11.12
N ASP A 43 11.80 -18.09 -11.34
CA ASP A 43 12.58 -18.85 -12.33
C ASP A 43 11.94 -18.84 -13.73
N TYR A 44 11.66 -17.63 -14.25
CA TYR A 44 11.13 -17.47 -15.61
C TYR A 44 12.20 -17.88 -16.61
N GLN A 45 12.04 -19.08 -17.19
CA GLN A 45 12.97 -19.67 -18.13
C GLN A 45 12.67 -19.25 -19.58
N SER A 46 13.63 -19.44 -20.47
CA SER A 46 13.55 -18.97 -21.85
C SER A 46 12.45 -19.63 -22.70
N ASP A 47 11.99 -20.81 -22.32
CA ASP A 47 10.91 -21.56 -22.97
C ASP A 47 9.51 -21.27 -22.37
N ASP A 48 9.45 -20.53 -21.27
CA ASP A 48 8.20 -20.09 -20.66
C ASP A 48 7.65 -18.86 -21.42
N PHE A 49 6.35 -18.86 -21.74
CA PHE A 49 5.69 -17.70 -22.38
C PHE A 49 5.87 -16.40 -21.58
N ARG A 50 6.05 -16.50 -20.25
CA ARG A 50 6.32 -15.39 -19.33
C ARG A 50 7.72 -14.80 -19.50
N SER A 51 8.65 -15.52 -20.14
CA SER A 51 10.02 -15.05 -20.40
C SER A 51 10.05 -13.75 -21.20
N ARG A 52 8.99 -13.47 -21.99
CA ARG A 52 8.84 -12.20 -22.70
C ARG A 52 8.83 -10.99 -21.75
N LEU A 53 8.44 -11.16 -20.49
CA LEU A 53 8.48 -10.11 -19.48
C LEU A 53 9.90 -9.76 -19.01
N LEU A 54 10.91 -10.55 -19.38
CA LEU A 54 12.32 -10.22 -19.14
C LEU A 54 12.82 -9.09 -20.07
N ASP A 55 12.11 -8.85 -21.17
CA ASP A 55 12.31 -7.66 -22.01
C ASP A 55 11.52 -6.48 -21.41
N GLN A 56 12.22 -5.37 -21.13
CA GLN A 56 11.62 -4.21 -20.49
C GLN A 56 10.50 -3.56 -21.32
N LYS A 57 10.58 -3.62 -22.67
CA LYS A 57 9.54 -3.07 -23.54
C LYS A 57 8.28 -3.91 -23.51
N GLU A 58 8.44 -5.23 -23.43
CA GLU A 58 7.31 -6.15 -23.27
C GLU A 58 6.72 -6.06 -21.87
N PHE A 59 7.55 -5.97 -20.84
CA PHE A 59 7.12 -5.76 -19.46
C PHE A 59 6.28 -4.49 -19.31
N ALA A 60 6.72 -3.37 -19.89
CA ALA A 60 6.06 -2.07 -19.74
C ALA A 60 4.66 -1.98 -20.39
N LYS A 61 4.22 -3.02 -21.12
CA LYS A 61 2.89 -3.06 -21.76
C LYS A 61 1.75 -3.44 -20.83
N PHE A 62 2.01 -3.63 -19.52
CA PHE A 62 0.94 -3.92 -18.56
C PHE A 62 -0.03 -2.76 -18.41
N ASN A 63 -1.24 -3.08 -18.03
CA ASN A 63 -2.24 -2.15 -17.54
C ASN A 63 -2.67 -2.52 -16.10
N LEU A 64 -3.32 -1.58 -15.43
CA LEU A 64 -3.99 -1.84 -14.16
C LEU A 64 -5.42 -2.30 -14.47
N HIS A 65 -5.73 -3.56 -14.15
CA HIS A 65 -7.04 -4.17 -14.37
C HIS A 65 -7.53 -4.86 -13.09
N GLU A 66 -8.72 -4.54 -12.64
CA GLU A 66 -9.35 -5.11 -11.43
C GLU A 66 -8.47 -5.14 -10.17
N GLY A 67 -7.54 -4.20 -10.06
CA GLY A 67 -6.66 -4.05 -8.90
C GLY A 67 -5.39 -4.90 -8.95
N THR A 68 -5.03 -5.40 -10.13
CA THR A 68 -3.78 -6.09 -10.40
C THR A 68 -3.11 -5.63 -11.70
N LEU A 69 -1.92 -6.14 -11.97
CA LEU A 69 -1.20 -5.89 -13.22
C LEU A 69 -1.52 -6.99 -14.22
N GLN A 70 -2.02 -6.60 -15.39
CA GLN A 70 -2.37 -7.48 -16.48
C GLN A 70 -1.58 -7.13 -17.73
N TRP A 71 -1.05 -8.14 -18.44
CA TRP A 71 -0.30 -7.99 -19.69
C TRP A 71 -1.12 -8.42 -20.90
N PRO A 72 -1.76 -7.50 -21.65
CA PRO A 72 -2.55 -7.83 -22.84
C PRO A 72 -1.72 -8.45 -23.98
N ASN A 73 -0.41 -8.23 -23.98
CA ASN A 73 0.52 -8.81 -24.93
C ASN A 73 0.95 -10.25 -24.60
N LEU A 74 0.53 -10.80 -23.46
CA LEU A 74 0.75 -12.19 -23.08
C LEU A 74 -0.60 -12.90 -22.95
N ILE A 75 -0.78 -13.92 -23.76
CA ILE A 75 -2.00 -14.74 -23.76
C ILE A 75 -1.66 -16.11 -23.20
N GLN A 76 -2.40 -16.51 -22.18
CA GLN A 76 -2.33 -17.83 -21.58
C GLN A 76 -3.51 -18.68 -22.03
N LYS A 77 -3.22 -19.92 -22.45
CA LYS A 77 -4.26 -20.91 -22.74
C LYS A 77 -4.62 -21.66 -21.47
N THR A 78 -5.89 -21.68 -21.14
CA THR A 78 -6.42 -22.36 -19.95
C THR A 78 -7.51 -23.33 -20.36
N LYS A 79 -7.54 -24.51 -19.70
CA LYS A 79 -8.59 -25.53 -19.91
C LYS A 79 -9.56 -25.53 -18.73
N LEU A 80 -10.84 -25.49 -19.02
CA LEU A 80 -11.88 -25.77 -18.04
C LEU A 80 -11.98 -27.28 -17.76
N SER A 81 -12.59 -27.62 -16.63
CA SER A 81 -12.83 -29.03 -16.24
C SER A 81 -13.66 -29.82 -17.26
N ASN A 82 -14.42 -29.13 -18.10
CA ASN A 82 -15.21 -29.73 -19.21
C ASN A 82 -14.38 -29.89 -20.50
N GLY A 83 -13.08 -29.58 -20.51
CA GLY A 83 -12.20 -29.73 -21.66
C GLY A 83 -12.19 -28.55 -22.63
N LEU A 84 -13.03 -27.52 -22.43
CA LEU A 84 -13.00 -26.31 -23.26
C LEU A 84 -11.73 -25.50 -22.99
N GLU A 85 -11.04 -25.13 -24.06
CA GLU A 85 -9.88 -24.22 -24.00
C GLU A 85 -10.35 -22.80 -24.25
N PHE A 86 -9.78 -21.86 -23.48
CA PHE A 86 -9.97 -20.44 -23.69
C PHE A 86 -8.67 -19.68 -23.44
N GLU A 87 -8.57 -18.52 -24.06
CA GLU A 87 -7.42 -17.64 -23.94
C GLU A 87 -7.73 -16.52 -22.96
N VAL A 88 -6.82 -16.31 -22.01
CA VAL A 88 -6.90 -15.20 -21.05
C VAL A 88 -5.63 -14.37 -21.11
N MET A 89 -5.76 -13.09 -20.92
CA MET A 89 -4.59 -12.21 -20.75
C MET A 89 -3.89 -12.59 -19.43
N PHE A 90 -2.57 -12.62 -19.47
CA PHE A 90 -1.79 -12.94 -18.28
C PHE A 90 -1.89 -11.83 -17.25
N ASP A 91 -2.22 -12.17 -16.03
CA ASP A 91 -2.21 -11.28 -14.89
C ASP A 91 -1.52 -11.94 -13.68
N LEU A 92 -1.26 -11.16 -12.67
CA LEU A 92 -0.66 -11.62 -11.42
C LEU A 92 -1.63 -11.43 -10.26
N ASP A 93 -1.65 -12.38 -9.34
CA ASP A 93 -2.48 -12.28 -8.13
C ASP A 93 -2.08 -11.03 -7.31
N PRO A 94 -3.02 -10.11 -7.03
CA PRO A 94 -2.74 -8.90 -6.28
C PRO A 94 -2.26 -9.16 -4.85
N VAL A 95 -2.61 -10.31 -4.26
CA VAL A 95 -2.10 -10.72 -2.93
C VAL A 95 -0.62 -11.03 -3.02
N VAL A 96 -0.20 -11.78 -4.06
CA VAL A 96 1.21 -12.08 -4.31
C VAL A 96 2.00 -10.81 -4.55
N LEU A 97 1.48 -9.88 -5.35
CA LEU A 97 2.13 -8.59 -5.60
C LEU A 97 2.29 -7.77 -4.31
N TYR A 98 1.30 -7.82 -3.42
CA TYR A 98 1.38 -7.14 -2.13
C TYR A 98 2.43 -7.77 -1.22
N GLU A 99 2.43 -9.10 -1.07
CA GLU A 99 3.36 -9.83 -0.20
C GLU A 99 4.82 -9.70 -0.65
N GLU A 100 5.05 -9.68 -1.96
CA GLU A 100 6.38 -9.56 -2.56
C GLU A 100 6.87 -8.10 -2.69
N SER A 101 6.03 -7.12 -2.39
CA SER A 101 6.39 -5.71 -2.46
C SER A 101 6.96 -5.20 -1.12
N VAL A 102 7.71 -4.11 -1.18
CA VAL A 102 8.24 -3.41 0.00
C VAL A 102 7.59 -2.04 0.15
N LEU A 103 7.54 -1.50 1.37
CA LEU A 103 7.00 -0.16 1.61
C LEU A 103 7.84 0.91 0.88
N ASP A 104 7.17 1.84 0.23
CA ASP A 104 7.79 3.06 -0.28
C ASP A 104 7.87 4.10 0.84
N ASP A 105 8.97 4.08 1.58
CA ASP A 105 9.17 4.98 2.70
C ASP A 105 9.06 6.47 2.33
N LYS A 106 9.46 6.83 1.11
CA LYS A 106 9.39 8.24 0.67
C LYS A 106 7.95 8.72 0.57
N ARG A 107 7.08 7.91 -0.05
CA ARG A 107 5.67 8.25 -0.25
C ARG A 107 4.85 8.08 1.02
N ASN A 108 5.12 7.05 1.81
CA ASN A 108 4.43 6.84 3.08
C ASN A 108 4.82 7.86 4.16
N LYS A 109 6.04 8.42 4.12
CA LYS A 109 6.47 9.49 5.04
C LYS A 109 5.66 10.77 4.94
N SER A 110 5.08 11.08 3.77
CA SER A 110 4.24 12.27 3.60
C SER A 110 2.97 12.27 4.45
N TYR A 111 2.57 11.12 4.95
CA TYR A 111 1.37 10.93 5.79
C TYR A 111 1.67 10.50 7.23
N GLN A 112 2.87 10.80 7.75
CA GLN A 112 3.24 10.42 9.12
C GLN A 112 2.61 11.39 10.14
N ILE A 113 1.29 11.36 10.23
CA ILE A 113 0.51 12.16 11.19
C ILE A 113 0.96 11.88 12.62
N GLY A 114 1.36 10.64 12.93
CA GLY A 114 1.87 10.27 14.24
C GLY A 114 3.09 11.09 14.67
N ASN A 115 4.03 11.32 13.78
CA ASN A 115 5.21 12.18 14.07
C ASN A 115 4.82 13.64 14.31
N LEU A 116 3.83 14.15 13.57
CA LEU A 116 3.32 15.52 13.78
C LEU A 116 2.68 15.65 15.16
N ILE A 117 1.86 14.69 15.55
CA ILE A 117 1.22 14.64 16.88
C ILE A 117 2.28 14.55 17.98
N LYS A 118 3.27 13.66 17.81
CA LYS A 118 4.37 13.49 18.76
C LYS A 118 5.14 14.77 18.98
N ASN A 119 5.53 15.44 17.89
CA ASN A 119 6.27 16.69 17.96
C ASN A 119 5.45 17.80 18.64
N ALA A 120 4.18 17.94 18.24
CA ALA A 120 3.27 18.91 18.85
C ALA A 120 3.04 18.66 20.36
N ARG A 121 3.01 17.39 20.77
CA ARG A 121 2.92 17.02 22.20
C ARG A 121 4.19 17.40 22.97
N LEU A 122 5.36 17.10 22.40
CA LEU A 122 6.65 17.45 23.03
C LEU A 122 6.82 18.96 23.15
N GLU A 123 6.46 19.72 22.11
CA GLU A 123 6.44 21.18 22.15
C GLU A 123 5.51 21.73 23.22
N ALA A 124 4.38 21.06 23.49
CA ALA A 124 3.44 21.42 24.55
C ALA A 124 3.90 20.96 25.95
N GLY A 125 5.07 20.30 26.06
CA GLY A 125 5.59 19.78 27.32
C GLY A 125 4.79 18.64 27.92
N LEU A 126 3.95 17.93 27.13
CA LEU A 126 3.05 16.91 27.62
C LEU A 126 3.65 15.50 27.50
N SER A 127 3.42 14.68 28.52
CA SER A 127 3.60 13.22 28.42
C SER A 127 2.51 12.59 27.56
N GLN A 128 2.73 11.37 27.08
CA GLN A 128 1.69 10.60 26.36
C GLN A 128 0.44 10.35 27.23
N GLU A 129 0.62 10.21 28.52
CA GLU A 129 -0.45 9.99 29.48
C GLU A 129 -1.31 11.24 29.68
N GLU A 130 -0.69 12.41 29.78
CA GLU A 130 -1.39 13.70 29.89
C GLU A 130 -2.16 14.02 28.61
N LEU A 131 -1.56 13.80 27.43
CA LEU A 131 -2.28 13.96 26.16
C LEU A 131 -3.47 13.01 26.07
N ALA A 132 -3.29 11.76 26.47
CA ALA A 132 -4.37 10.76 26.50
C ALA A 132 -5.53 11.21 27.40
N LYS A 133 -5.22 11.66 28.63
CA LYS A 133 -6.21 12.16 29.57
C LYS A 133 -6.98 13.36 29.01
N ARG A 134 -6.29 14.32 28.42
CA ARG A 134 -6.91 15.54 27.84
C ARG A 134 -7.79 15.22 26.63
N SER A 135 -7.39 14.27 25.79
CA SER A 135 -8.14 13.90 24.57
C SER A 135 -9.17 12.79 24.76
N GLY A 136 -9.37 12.30 26.01
CA GLY A 136 -10.34 11.24 26.31
C GLY A 136 -9.97 9.89 25.70
N THR A 137 -8.67 9.55 25.63
CA THR A 137 -8.16 8.31 25.09
C THR A 137 -7.20 7.61 26.07
N THR A 138 -6.45 6.60 25.62
CA THR A 138 -5.50 5.88 26.47
C THR A 138 -4.05 6.14 26.06
N LYS A 139 -3.10 6.08 27.00
CA LYS A 139 -1.66 6.20 26.74
C LYS A 139 -1.19 5.24 25.63
N ASN A 140 -1.67 3.97 25.70
CA ASN A 140 -1.33 2.96 24.70
C ASN A 140 -1.79 3.35 23.29
N TYR A 141 -2.97 3.97 23.17
CA TYR A 141 -3.49 4.43 21.89
C TYR A 141 -2.68 5.62 21.36
N ILE A 142 -2.35 6.62 22.20
CA ILE A 142 -1.45 7.72 21.83
C ILE A 142 -0.09 7.17 21.35
N SER A 143 0.50 6.25 22.11
CA SER A 143 1.78 5.64 21.72
C SER A 143 1.71 4.93 20.36
N ARG A 144 0.62 4.20 20.07
CA ARG A 144 0.43 3.53 18.76
C ARG A 144 0.27 4.52 17.63
N ILE A 145 -0.48 5.61 17.85
CA ILE A 145 -0.63 6.69 16.84
C ILE A 145 0.72 7.35 16.56
N GLU A 146 1.45 7.77 17.59
CA GLU A 146 2.74 8.43 17.44
C GLU A 146 3.80 7.57 16.71
N ASN A 147 3.63 6.26 16.75
CA ASN A 147 4.48 5.31 16.03
C ASN A 147 3.87 4.82 14.69
N ASN A 148 2.80 5.47 14.22
CA ASN A 148 2.08 5.11 13.00
C ASN A 148 1.62 3.62 12.96
N ARG A 149 1.24 3.06 14.13
CA ARG A 149 0.79 1.66 14.30
C ARG A 149 -0.71 1.52 14.52
N SER A 150 -1.48 2.56 14.25
CA SER A 150 -2.93 2.56 14.43
C SER A 150 -3.57 3.43 13.36
N ASP A 151 -4.67 2.95 12.80
CA ASP A 151 -5.54 3.79 12.00
C ASP A 151 -6.12 4.90 12.89
N LEU A 152 -6.12 6.11 12.36
CA LEU A 152 -6.56 7.30 13.06
C LEU A 152 -7.82 7.86 12.39
N GLU A 153 -8.95 7.70 13.05
CA GLU A 153 -10.20 8.31 12.60
C GLU A 153 -10.15 9.83 12.74
N LEU A 154 -10.73 10.55 11.79
CA LEU A 154 -10.74 12.01 11.76
C LEU A 154 -11.30 12.61 13.07
N GLY A 155 -12.37 12.04 13.61
CA GLY A 155 -12.94 12.50 14.88
C GLY A 155 -11.98 12.39 16.07
N THR A 156 -11.16 11.34 16.08
CA THR A 156 -10.13 11.14 17.11
C THR A 156 -8.95 12.09 16.88
N LEU A 157 -8.54 12.32 15.63
CA LEU A 157 -7.51 13.30 15.29
C LEU A 157 -7.89 14.70 15.78
N ILE A 158 -9.14 15.13 15.54
CA ILE A 158 -9.67 16.41 16.02
C ILE A 158 -9.58 16.49 17.55
N LYS A 159 -10.04 15.45 18.27
CA LYS A 159 -9.96 15.43 19.74
C LYS A 159 -8.53 15.55 20.26
N ILE A 160 -7.58 14.84 19.66
CA ILE A 160 -6.17 14.89 20.06
C ILE A 160 -5.61 16.29 19.83
N ILE A 161 -5.86 16.90 18.66
CA ILE A 161 -5.26 18.17 18.29
C ILE A 161 -5.97 19.34 18.97
N GLU A 162 -7.30 19.39 18.93
CA GLU A 162 -8.02 20.58 19.39
C GLU A 162 -8.25 20.54 20.91
N ILE A 163 -8.63 19.39 21.47
CA ILE A 163 -8.90 19.27 22.91
C ILE A 163 -7.61 18.92 23.66
N GLY A 164 -6.85 17.94 23.17
CA GLY A 164 -5.64 17.46 23.84
C GLY A 164 -4.48 18.45 23.79
N LEU A 165 -4.21 19.01 22.61
CA LEU A 165 -3.06 19.92 22.39
C LEU A 165 -3.45 21.41 22.38
N GLY A 166 -4.74 21.76 22.37
CA GLY A 166 -5.20 23.15 22.29
C GLY A 166 -4.83 23.86 20.99
N LYS A 167 -4.53 23.10 19.92
CA LYS A 167 -4.17 23.62 18.59
C LYS A 167 -5.37 23.45 17.63
N LYS A 168 -5.42 24.20 16.54
CA LYS A 168 -6.45 24.01 15.49
C LYS A 168 -5.94 23.10 14.39
N LEU A 169 -6.76 22.10 14.02
CA LEU A 169 -6.53 21.26 12.85
C LEU A 169 -6.97 22.01 11.59
N LYS A 170 -6.06 22.16 10.62
CA LYS A 170 -6.38 22.67 9.29
C LYS A 170 -6.13 21.55 8.28
N ILE A 171 -7.14 21.19 7.49
CA ILE A 171 -7.04 20.20 6.42
C ILE A 171 -7.22 20.96 5.11
N GLY A 172 -6.26 20.82 4.20
CA GLY A 172 -6.33 21.33 2.85
C GLY A 172 -6.43 20.17 1.87
N ILE A 173 -7.22 20.36 0.80
CA ILE A 173 -7.24 19.47 -0.36
C ILE A 173 -6.65 20.29 -1.51
N GLY A 174 -5.50 19.85 -2.03
CA GLY A 174 -4.79 20.50 -3.14
C GLY A 174 -5.15 19.86 -4.48
#